data_976cd303debe70676e2c30f5a293e2dc
#
_entry.id   976cd303debe70676e2c30f5a293e2dc
#
_cell.length_a   1.000
_cell.length_b   1.000
_cell.length_c   1.000
_cell.angle_alpha   90.00
_cell.angle_beta   90.00
_cell.angle_gamma   90.00
#
_symmetry.space_group_name_H-M   'P 1'
#
loop_
_entity.id
_entity.type
_entity.pdbx_description
1 polymer ?
#
loop_
_entity_poly.entity_id
_entity_poly.type
_entity_poly.pdbx_seq_one_letter_code
_entity_poly.pdbx_strand_id
1 'polypeptide(L)'
;QEDTTIIREDSGITALKYSSPEVPASIEFCGKTIDLSRFDRHERMDRELLAFTYMHSTSLQMLKKANRYFPIVEPILKENGIPDDFKYLMVIESNMNPTARSSAGAAGLWQFMQGTGRDYGLEVNNNVDERYHIEKATRAACRYLKDAYAKYKDWVAVAASYNAGQARIASQLAKQDVDDSLDLQLVEETARYVYRILAAKQLFNAPTTFGFRLRASDLYPPIPYTEITVTKGIADLARFARSK
;
A
#
# COMPACT_ATOMS: atom_id res chain seq x y z
N GLN A 1 7.38 -23.75 34.11
CA GLN A 1 8.30 -22.59 33.99
C GLN A 1 7.45 -21.34 33.93
N GLU A 2 7.48 -20.57 35.00
CA GLU A 2 6.73 -19.32 35.12
C GLU A 2 7.27 -18.29 34.15
N ASP A 3 6.35 -17.65 33.46
CA ASP A 3 6.58 -16.56 32.55
C ASP A 3 7.15 -15.36 33.30
N THR A 4 8.45 -15.11 33.15
CA THR A 4 9.16 -14.02 33.81
C THR A 4 9.11 -12.70 33.02
N THR A 5 7.98 -12.38 32.45
CA THR A 5 7.75 -11.03 31.93
C THR A 5 7.42 -10.11 33.10
N ILE A 6 8.45 -9.54 33.71
CA ILE A 6 8.31 -8.62 34.83
C ILE A 6 7.76 -7.29 34.31
N ILE A 7 6.45 -7.13 34.38
CA ILE A 7 5.82 -5.80 34.28
C ILE A 7 5.84 -5.21 35.69
N ARG A 8 6.85 -4.41 36.00
CA ARG A 8 6.83 -3.57 37.20
C ARG A 8 5.97 -2.35 36.90
N GLU A 9 4.83 -2.25 37.54
CA GLU A 9 4.09 -1.00 37.64
C GLU A 9 4.88 -0.05 38.51
N ASP A 10 5.57 0.91 37.90
CA ASP A 10 6.20 2.00 38.61
C ASP A 10 5.26 3.21 38.65
N SER A 11 4.81 3.54 39.84
CA SER A 11 3.88 4.63 40.11
C SER A 11 4.59 5.96 39.96
N GLY A 12 4.37 6.67 38.87
CA GLY A 12 4.68 8.10 38.79
C GLY A 12 5.41 8.64 37.56
N ILE A 13 5.92 7.81 36.68
CA ILE A 13 6.43 8.24 35.38
C ILE A 13 5.53 7.64 34.32
N THR A 14 5.01 8.49 33.42
CA THR A 14 4.31 7.99 32.21
C THR A 14 5.36 7.29 31.33
N ALA A 15 5.73 6.06 31.70
CA ALA A 15 6.64 5.25 30.93
C ALA A 15 5.99 5.01 29.56
N LEU A 16 6.72 5.27 28.50
CA LEU A 16 6.36 4.83 27.16
C LEU A 16 6.20 3.32 27.24
N LYS A 17 4.95 2.84 27.24
CA LYS A 17 4.66 1.41 27.23
C LYS A 17 4.92 0.89 25.82
N TYR A 18 5.98 0.14 25.67
CA TYR A 18 6.20 -0.64 24.46
C TYR A 18 5.35 -1.91 24.57
N SER A 19 4.51 -2.15 23.57
CA SER A 19 3.69 -3.35 23.49
C SER A 19 3.83 -3.96 22.10
N SER A 20 3.75 -5.28 22.01
CA SER A 20 3.61 -5.97 20.74
C SER A 20 2.14 -5.98 20.34
N PRO A 21 1.79 -5.58 19.12
CA PRO A 21 0.44 -5.77 18.62
C PRO A 21 0.16 -7.27 18.48
N GLU A 22 -1.08 -7.66 18.73
CA GLU A 22 -1.49 -9.05 18.56
C GLU A 22 -1.54 -9.41 17.06
N VAL A 23 -0.91 -10.54 16.71
CA VAL A 23 -1.02 -11.11 15.37
C VAL A 23 -2.32 -11.89 15.29
N PRO A 24 -3.24 -11.56 14.34
CA PRO A 24 -4.47 -12.31 14.20
C PRO A 24 -4.17 -13.75 13.71
N ALA A 25 -4.98 -14.72 14.15
CA ALA A 25 -4.84 -16.11 13.69
C ALA A 25 -5.03 -16.25 12.17
N SER A 26 -5.83 -15.37 11.57
CA SER A 26 -6.03 -15.32 10.12
C SER A 26 -6.36 -13.91 9.68
N ILE A 27 -6.17 -13.63 8.39
CA ILE A 27 -6.59 -12.40 7.74
C ILE A 27 -7.21 -12.72 6.37
N GLU A 28 -8.26 -12.01 6.00
CA GLU A 28 -8.84 -12.12 4.66
C GLU A 28 -8.08 -11.17 3.73
N PHE A 29 -7.71 -11.64 2.54
CA PHE A 29 -7.12 -10.85 1.47
C PHE A 29 -7.73 -11.24 0.12
N CYS A 30 -8.39 -10.31 -0.52
CA CYS A 30 -9.02 -10.50 -1.83
C CYS A 30 -9.97 -11.70 -1.90
N GLY A 31 -10.75 -11.95 -0.85
CA GLY A 31 -11.69 -13.06 -0.75
C GLY A 31 -11.07 -14.40 -0.33
N LYS A 32 -9.76 -14.45 -0.08
CA LYS A 32 -9.05 -15.62 0.42
C LYS A 32 -8.69 -15.44 1.90
N THR A 33 -9.04 -16.41 2.73
CA THR A 33 -8.56 -16.46 4.13
C THR A 33 -7.12 -16.96 4.16
N ILE A 34 -6.23 -16.15 4.73
CA ILE A 34 -4.82 -16.48 4.95
C ILE A 34 -4.65 -16.89 6.40
N ASP A 35 -4.23 -18.12 6.63
CA ASP A 35 -3.86 -18.63 7.95
C ASP A 35 -2.50 -18.07 8.37
N LEU A 36 -2.48 -17.37 9.52
CA LEU A 36 -1.30 -16.79 10.15
C LEU A 36 -0.88 -17.55 11.42
N SER A 37 -1.53 -18.66 11.75
CA SER A 37 -1.20 -19.47 12.96
C SER A 37 0.09 -20.26 12.78
N ARG A 38 0.50 -20.56 11.55
CA ARG A 38 1.78 -21.22 11.27
C ARG A 38 2.93 -20.30 11.70
N PHE A 39 3.90 -20.84 12.45
CA PHE A 39 4.94 -20.05 13.13
C PHE A 39 5.68 -19.08 12.20
N ASP A 40 6.06 -19.52 10.99
CA ASP A 40 6.81 -18.71 10.04
C ASP A 40 5.96 -17.57 9.46
N ARG A 41 4.67 -17.79 9.21
CA ARG A 41 3.74 -16.75 8.78
C ARG A 41 3.42 -15.77 9.92
N HIS A 42 3.30 -16.29 11.14
CA HIS A 42 3.09 -15.51 12.36
C HIS A 42 4.24 -14.51 12.57
N GLU A 43 5.48 -15.00 12.58
CA GLU A 43 6.67 -14.18 12.82
C GLU A 43 6.86 -13.11 11.70
N ARG A 44 6.58 -13.46 10.46
CA ARG A 44 6.64 -12.50 9.35
C ARG A 44 5.57 -11.41 9.47
N MET A 45 4.37 -11.78 9.88
CA MET A 45 3.29 -10.81 10.10
C MET A 45 3.60 -9.92 11.31
N ASP A 46 4.04 -10.49 12.44
CA ASP A 46 4.43 -9.77 13.65
C ASP A 46 5.47 -8.68 13.34
N ARG A 47 6.50 -9.03 12.58
CA ARG A 47 7.53 -8.08 12.15
C ARG A 47 6.96 -6.84 11.45
N GLU A 48 6.00 -7.01 10.56
CA GLU A 48 5.42 -5.89 9.83
C GLU A 48 4.41 -5.10 10.68
N LEU A 49 3.67 -5.77 11.57
CA LEU A 49 2.81 -5.10 12.55
C LEU A 49 3.62 -4.24 13.52
N LEU A 50 4.76 -4.75 14.03
CA LEU A 50 5.70 -3.98 14.85
C LEU A 50 6.23 -2.76 14.11
N ALA A 51 6.60 -2.92 12.83
CA ALA A 51 7.08 -1.81 12.03
C ALA A 51 6.04 -0.68 11.94
N PHE A 52 4.77 -0.99 11.63
CA PHE A 52 3.71 0.02 11.61
C PHE A 52 3.39 0.61 12.98
N THR A 53 3.49 -0.18 14.04
CA THR A 53 3.27 0.28 15.42
C THR A 53 4.29 1.34 15.82
N TYR A 54 5.57 1.14 15.50
CA TYR A 54 6.65 2.02 15.96
C TYR A 54 7.09 3.07 14.94
N MET A 55 6.61 2.99 13.70
CA MET A 55 6.72 4.08 12.73
C MET A 55 5.56 5.09 12.91
N HIS A 56 5.35 5.58 14.12
CA HIS A 56 4.17 6.34 14.55
C HIS A 56 3.80 7.48 13.60
N SER A 57 4.77 8.33 13.23
CA SER A 57 4.51 9.50 12.38
C SER A 57 4.05 9.09 10.99
N THR A 58 4.67 8.05 10.41
CA THR A 58 4.31 7.53 9.10
C THR A 58 2.93 6.90 9.12
N SER A 59 2.66 6.03 10.11
CA SER A 59 1.37 5.35 10.25
C SER A 59 0.22 6.34 10.47
N LEU A 60 0.41 7.33 11.36
CA LEU A 60 -0.59 8.38 11.57
C LEU A 60 -0.83 9.21 10.30
N GLN A 61 0.21 9.56 9.55
CA GLN A 61 0.06 10.31 8.30
C GLN A 61 -0.68 9.49 7.24
N MET A 62 -0.38 8.20 7.11
CA MET A 62 -1.10 7.32 6.18
C MET A 62 -2.59 7.25 6.50
N LEU A 63 -2.95 7.03 7.79
CA LEU A 63 -4.35 7.01 8.24
C LEU A 63 -5.07 8.33 7.95
N LYS A 64 -4.43 9.48 8.21
CA LYS A 64 -5.01 10.81 7.93
C LYS A 64 -5.21 11.06 6.44
N LYS A 65 -4.23 10.69 5.61
CA LYS A 65 -4.25 10.90 4.15
C LYS A 65 -5.23 9.97 3.45
N ALA A 66 -5.49 8.79 3.99
CA ALA A 66 -6.46 7.85 3.42
C ALA A 66 -7.84 8.47 3.25
N ASN A 67 -8.29 9.28 4.19
CA ASN A 67 -9.56 10.01 4.08
C ASN A 67 -9.63 10.93 2.85
N ARG A 68 -8.49 11.38 2.34
CA ARG A 68 -8.40 12.21 1.13
C ARG A 68 -8.36 11.38 -0.14
N TYR A 69 -7.61 10.26 -0.15
CA TYR A 69 -7.28 9.57 -1.39
C TYR A 69 -8.11 8.30 -1.64
N PHE A 70 -8.56 7.60 -0.59
CA PHE A 70 -9.40 6.42 -0.77
C PHE A 70 -10.71 6.71 -1.51
N PRO A 71 -11.42 7.84 -1.25
CA PRO A 71 -12.62 8.18 -2.02
C PRO A 71 -12.39 8.34 -3.54
N ILE A 72 -11.14 8.59 -3.97
CA ILE A 72 -10.78 8.67 -5.39
C ILE A 72 -10.41 7.27 -5.92
N VAL A 73 -9.66 6.50 -5.14
CA VAL A 73 -9.08 5.23 -5.58
C VAL A 73 -10.08 4.08 -5.55
N GLU A 74 -10.85 3.94 -4.47
CA GLU A 74 -11.80 2.83 -4.28
C GLU A 74 -12.84 2.68 -5.39
N PRO A 75 -13.50 3.77 -5.86
CA PRO A 75 -14.43 3.65 -6.99
C PRO A 75 -13.76 3.13 -8.26
N ILE A 76 -12.51 3.56 -8.54
CA ILE A 76 -11.76 3.15 -9.72
C ILE A 76 -11.39 1.67 -9.65
N LEU A 77 -10.95 1.17 -8.49
CA LEU A 77 -10.70 -0.25 -8.27
C LEU A 77 -11.97 -1.06 -8.54
N LYS A 78 -13.09 -0.64 -7.95
CA LYS A 78 -14.40 -1.29 -8.10
C LYS A 78 -14.88 -1.32 -9.56
N GLU A 79 -14.84 -0.17 -10.26
CA GLU A 79 -15.20 -0.07 -11.68
C GLU A 79 -14.39 -1.03 -12.56
N ASN A 80 -13.15 -1.28 -12.18
CA ASN A 80 -12.25 -2.16 -12.90
C ASN A 80 -12.29 -3.62 -12.42
N GLY A 81 -13.10 -3.97 -11.43
CA GLY A 81 -13.18 -5.33 -10.89
C GLY A 81 -11.90 -5.77 -10.18
N ILE A 82 -11.15 -4.82 -9.63
CA ILE A 82 -9.98 -5.08 -8.78
C ILE A 82 -10.44 -5.13 -7.34
N PRO A 83 -10.00 -6.14 -6.54
CA PRO A 83 -10.29 -6.20 -5.13
C PRO A 83 -9.85 -4.92 -4.39
N ASP A 84 -10.72 -4.45 -3.49
CA ASP A 84 -10.50 -3.23 -2.73
C ASP A 84 -9.20 -3.26 -1.89
N ASP A 85 -8.77 -4.45 -1.50
CA ASP A 85 -7.53 -4.67 -0.74
C ASP A 85 -6.27 -4.15 -1.45
N PHE A 86 -6.29 -3.97 -2.77
CA PHE A 86 -5.16 -3.39 -3.50
C PHE A 86 -4.92 -1.91 -3.19
N LYS A 87 -5.85 -1.21 -2.54
CA LYS A 87 -5.56 0.11 -1.97
C LYS A 87 -4.43 0.07 -0.94
N TYR A 88 -4.30 -1.03 -0.19
CA TYR A 88 -3.22 -1.21 0.79
C TYR A 88 -1.85 -1.45 0.14
N LEU A 89 -1.83 -2.01 -1.06
CA LEU A 89 -0.61 -2.05 -1.89
C LEU A 89 -0.17 -0.61 -2.23
N MET A 90 -1.07 0.24 -2.70
CA MET A 90 -0.78 1.66 -2.96
C MET A 90 -0.28 2.36 -1.68
N VAL A 91 -0.86 2.04 -0.53
CA VAL A 91 -0.42 2.60 0.78
C VAL A 91 1.05 2.30 1.03
N ILE A 92 1.48 1.04 0.90
CA ILE A 92 2.87 0.65 1.20
C ILE A 92 3.87 1.15 0.15
N GLU A 93 3.44 1.40 -1.08
CA GLU A 93 4.31 1.90 -2.15
C GLU A 93 4.77 3.34 -1.89
N SER A 94 3.88 4.19 -1.43
CA SER A 94 4.14 5.63 -1.35
C SER A 94 3.97 6.24 0.04
N ASN A 95 3.59 5.45 1.05
CA ASN A 95 3.12 5.96 2.35
C ASN A 95 2.04 7.06 2.17
N MET A 96 1.18 6.89 1.16
CA MET A 96 0.14 7.86 0.79
C MET A 96 0.69 9.24 0.40
N ASN A 97 1.90 9.31 -0.13
CA ASN A 97 2.48 10.54 -0.65
C ASN A 97 2.31 10.61 -2.18
N PRO A 98 1.43 11.48 -2.72
CA PRO A 98 1.17 11.57 -4.15
C PRO A 98 2.36 12.09 -4.96
N THR A 99 3.34 12.72 -4.31
CA THR A 99 4.56 13.23 -4.94
C THR A 99 5.78 12.36 -4.66
N ALA A 100 5.59 11.15 -4.11
CA ALA A 100 6.68 10.24 -3.81
C ALA A 100 7.49 9.90 -5.07
N ARG A 101 8.81 9.89 -4.92
CA ARG A 101 9.76 9.44 -5.94
C ARG A 101 10.86 8.62 -5.28
N SER A 102 11.06 7.41 -5.78
CA SER A 102 12.14 6.56 -5.29
C SER A 102 13.49 6.94 -5.91
N SER A 103 14.58 6.47 -5.32
CA SER A 103 15.92 6.62 -5.90
C SER A 103 16.06 5.94 -7.26
N ALA A 104 15.29 4.87 -7.50
CA ALA A 104 15.24 4.18 -8.78
C ALA A 104 14.35 4.88 -9.83
N GLY A 105 13.63 5.96 -9.44
CA GLY A 105 12.80 6.74 -10.35
C GLY A 105 11.34 6.31 -10.45
N ALA A 106 10.88 5.40 -9.59
CA ALA A 106 9.44 5.14 -9.43
C ALA A 106 8.73 6.37 -8.88
N ALA A 107 7.47 6.63 -9.28
CA ALA A 107 6.80 7.89 -8.97
C ALA A 107 5.30 7.74 -8.69
N GLY A 108 4.79 8.66 -7.85
CA GLY A 108 3.38 8.81 -7.51
C GLY A 108 2.88 7.79 -6.48
N LEU A 109 1.56 7.77 -6.26
CA LEU A 109 0.95 6.88 -5.26
C LEU A 109 1.21 5.40 -5.54
N TRP A 110 1.24 5.01 -6.81
CA TRP A 110 1.41 3.63 -7.27
C TRP A 110 2.86 3.26 -7.58
N GLN A 111 3.80 4.20 -7.45
CA GLN A 111 5.23 3.98 -7.67
C GLN A 111 5.57 3.28 -9.00
N PHE A 112 4.93 3.69 -10.08
CA PHE A 112 5.29 3.20 -11.41
C PHE A 112 6.69 3.64 -11.83
N MET A 113 7.47 2.70 -12.34
CA MET A 113 8.64 3.04 -13.15
C MET A 113 8.19 3.70 -14.45
N GLN A 114 9.04 4.53 -15.04
CA GLN A 114 8.71 5.30 -16.24
C GLN A 114 8.28 4.40 -17.42
N GLY A 115 9.04 3.31 -17.68
CA GLY A 115 8.71 2.34 -18.73
C GLY A 115 7.37 1.68 -18.48
N THR A 116 7.20 1.09 -17.29
CA THR A 116 5.96 0.40 -16.92
C THR A 116 4.75 1.35 -16.97
N GLY A 117 4.90 2.60 -16.53
CA GLY A 117 3.84 3.59 -16.62
C GLY A 117 3.38 3.80 -18.06
N ARG A 118 4.32 3.92 -19.01
CA ARG A 118 4.02 4.05 -20.43
C ARG A 118 3.37 2.79 -21.01
N ASP A 119 3.87 1.62 -20.65
CA ASP A 119 3.31 0.34 -21.11
C ASP A 119 1.85 0.18 -20.70
N TYR A 120 1.47 0.77 -19.56
CA TYR A 120 0.10 0.79 -19.06
C TYR A 120 -0.66 2.10 -19.35
N GLY A 121 -0.21 2.88 -20.35
CA GLY A 121 -0.95 3.97 -20.96
C GLY A 121 -0.87 5.31 -20.23
N LEU A 122 0.17 5.53 -19.42
CA LEU A 122 0.46 6.85 -18.85
C LEU A 122 1.39 7.64 -19.78
N GLU A 123 1.09 8.92 -19.95
CA GLU A 123 2.00 9.84 -20.59
C GLU A 123 3.14 10.20 -19.63
N VAL A 124 4.36 9.85 -20.00
CA VAL A 124 5.56 10.16 -19.20
C VAL A 124 6.65 10.65 -20.15
N ASN A 125 6.89 11.95 -20.13
CA ASN A 125 7.89 12.62 -20.93
C ASN A 125 8.50 13.81 -20.15
N ASN A 126 9.27 14.67 -20.81
CA ASN A 126 9.92 15.81 -20.15
C ASN A 126 8.94 16.92 -19.70
N ASN A 127 7.72 16.94 -20.22
CA ASN A 127 6.74 17.98 -19.95
C ASN A 127 5.58 17.48 -19.10
N VAL A 128 5.25 16.19 -19.19
CA VAL A 128 4.11 15.57 -18.52
C VAL A 128 4.55 14.26 -17.86
N ASP A 129 4.13 14.06 -16.61
CA ASP A 129 4.32 12.80 -15.89
C ASP A 129 3.02 12.41 -15.20
N GLU A 130 2.21 11.59 -15.88
CA GLU A 130 0.90 11.15 -15.40
C GLU A 130 0.97 10.11 -14.28
N ARG A 131 2.18 9.66 -13.89
CA ARG A 131 2.35 8.82 -12.70
C ARG A 131 1.95 9.56 -11.41
N TYR A 132 2.00 10.89 -11.44
CA TYR A 132 1.53 11.74 -10.34
C TYR A 132 0.03 12.07 -10.41
N HIS A 133 -0.65 11.72 -11.49
CA HIS A 133 -2.08 11.91 -11.64
C HIS A 133 -2.82 10.73 -11.00
N ILE A 134 -3.49 10.96 -9.87
CA ILE A 134 -4.03 9.90 -9.01
C ILE A 134 -4.97 8.96 -9.77
N GLU A 135 -5.95 9.52 -10.49
CA GLU A 135 -6.96 8.71 -11.20
C GLU A 135 -6.35 7.93 -12.37
N LYS A 136 -5.52 8.58 -13.20
CA LYS A 136 -4.87 7.93 -14.35
C LYS A 136 -3.91 6.84 -13.89
N ALA A 137 -3.10 7.11 -12.86
CA ALA A 137 -2.19 6.13 -12.28
C ALA A 137 -2.95 4.95 -11.67
N THR A 138 -4.09 5.19 -11.00
CA THR A 138 -4.94 4.12 -10.47
C THR A 138 -5.52 3.24 -11.58
N ARG A 139 -6.00 3.84 -12.68
CA ARG A 139 -6.48 3.08 -13.84
C ARG A 139 -5.35 2.27 -14.50
N ALA A 140 -4.14 2.81 -14.57
CA ALA A 140 -2.96 2.07 -15.04
C ALA A 140 -2.63 0.89 -14.12
N ALA A 141 -2.69 1.09 -12.79
CA ALA A 141 -2.51 0.01 -11.82
C ALA A 141 -3.56 -1.08 -11.99
N CYS A 142 -4.83 -0.72 -12.21
CA CYS A 142 -5.89 -1.70 -12.49
C CYS A 142 -5.56 -2.57 -13.71
N ARG A 143 -5.05 -1.97 -14.79
CA ARG A 143 -4.63 -2.72 -15.99
C ARG A 143 -3.51 -3.69 -15.68
N TYR A 144 -2.47 -3.23 -14.98
CA TYR A 144 -1.36 -4.08 -14.54
C TYR A 144 -1.84 -5.27 -13.70
N LEU A 145 -2.68 -5.01 -12.71
CA LEU A 145 -3.21 -6.04 -11.80
C LEU A 145 -4.09 -7.05 -12.53
N LYS A 146 -4.90 -6.61 -13.51
CA LYS A 146 -5.68 -7.51 -14.37
C LYS A 146 -4.79 -8.41 -15.22
N ASP A 147 -3.77 -7.85 -15.85
CA ASP A 147 -2.83 -8.63 -16.67
C ASP A 147 -2.11 -9.69 -15.85
N ALA A 148 -1.67 -9.33 -14.64
CA ALA A 148 -1.05 -10.27 -13.73
C ALA A 148 -2.05 -11.36 -13.27
N TYR A 149 -3.29 -10.97 -12.93
CA TYR A 149 -4.32 -11.93 -12.53
C TYR A 149 -4.71 -12.88 -13.67
N ALA A 150 -4.74 -12.41 -14.89
CA ALA A 150 -4.99 -13.28 -16.06
C ALA A 150 -3.96 -14.40 -16.15
N LYS A 151 -2.72 -14.16 -15.72
CA LYS A 151 -1.61 -15.13 -15.72
C LYS A 151 -1.67 -16.09 -14.54
N TYR A 152 -1.87 -15.58 -13.33
CA TYR A 152 -1.68 -16.36 -12.10
C TYR A 152 -2.97 -16.90 -11.50
N LYS A 153 -4.11 -16.23 -11.72
CA LYS A 153 -5.39 -16.51 -11.08
C LYS A 153 -5.33 -16.51 -9.53
N ASP A 154 -4.32 -15.87 -8.98
CA ASP A 154 -4.05 -15.75 -7.54
C ASP A 154 -3.65 -14.32 -7.20
N TRP A 155 -4.44 -13.65 -6.36
CA TRP A 155 -4.20 -12.27 -5.97
C TRP A 155 -2.95 -12.08 -5.08
N VAL A 156 -2.52 -13.12 -4.35
CA VAL A 156 -1.26 -13.09 -3.58
C VAL A 156 -0.08 -13.03 -4.53
N ALA A 157 -0.07 -13.88 -5.57
CA ALA A 157 0.94 -13.85 -6.61
C ALA A 157 0.93 -12.52 -7.40
N VAL A 158 -0.26 -11.97 -7.66
CA VAL A 158 -0.41 -10.64 -8.28
C VAL A 158 0.25 -9.58 -7.42
N ALA A 159 -0.01 -9.56 -6.12
CA ALA A 159 0.60 -8.61 -5.20
C ALA A 159 2.13 -8.74 -5.18
N ALA A 160 2.66 -9.94 -5.07
CA ALA A 160 4.10 -10.20 -5.14
C ALA A 160 4.72 -9.73 -6.47
N SER A 161 3.99 -9.90 -7.58
CA SER A 161 4.47 -9.50 -8.91
C SER A 161 4.61 -8.00 -9.09
N TYR A 162 3.86 -7.21 -8.33
CA TYR A 162 3.96 -5.75 -8.38
C TYR A 162 5.35 -5.26 -7.91
N ASN A 163 5.90 -5.92 -6.90
CA ASN A 163 7.25 -5.64 -6.40
C ASN A 163 8.35 -6.32 -7.24
N ALA A 164 8.20 -7.62 -7.51
CA ALA A 164 9.26 -8.43 -8.12
C ALA A 164 9.24 -8.44 -9.66
N GLY A 165 8.17 -7.97 -10.27
CA GLY A 165 7.91 -8.08 -11.70
C GLY A 165 7.23 -9.39 -12.10
N GLN A 166 6.34 -9.30 -13.09
CA GLN A 166 5.50 -10.43 -13.52
C GLN A 166 6.30 -11.64 -14.00
N ALA A 167 7.37 -11.41 -14.79
CA ALA A 167 8.18 -12.49 -15.32
C ALA A 167 8.87 -13.30 -14.21
N ARG A 168 9.35 -12.63 -13.17
CA ARG A 168 10.00 -13.27 -12.02
C ARG A 168 9.03 -14.16 -11.26
N ILE A 169 7.84 -13.66 -10.93
CA ILE A 169 6.83 -14.45 -10.22
C ILE A 169 6.35 -15.63 -11.06
N ALA A 170 6.08 -15.44 -12.37
CA ALA A 170 5.76 -16.55 -13.27
C ALA A 170 6.83 -17.64 -13.26
N SER A 171 8.11 -17.25 -13.30
CA SER A 171 9.22 -18.19 -13.22
C SER A 171 9.29 -18.93 -11.88
N GLN A 172 9.00 -18.26 -10.76
CA GLN A 172 9.01 -18.90 -9.44
C GLN A 172 7.83 -19.86 -9.27
N LEU A 173 6.64 -19.49 -9.72
CA LEU A 173 5.46 -20.37 -9.73
C LEU A 173 5.71 -21.62 -10.58
N ALA A 174 6.40 -21.51 -11.71
CA ALA A 174 6.73 -22.65 -12.56
C ALA A 174 7.83 -23.57 -11.97
N LYS A 175 8.70 -23.05 -11.11
CA LYS A 175 9.83 -23.78 -10.53
C LYS A 175 9.55 -24.42 -9.18
N GLN A 176 8.62 -23.82 -8.42
CA GLN A 176 8.33 -24.22 -7.05
C GLN A 176 6.95 -24.86 -7.01
N ASP A 177 6.89 -26.07 -6.52
CA ASP A 177 5.63 -26.81 -6.33
C ASP A 177 5.06 -26.44 -4.94
N VAL A 178 4.28 -25.35 -4.90
CA VAL A 178 3.66 -24.85 -3.67
C VAL A 178 2.15 -24.74 -3.87
N ASP A 179 1.40 -25.13 -2.87
CA ASP A 179 -0.07 -25.03 -2.87
C ASP A 179 -0.56 -23.58 -2.64
N ASP A 180 0.26 -22.76 -2.00
CA ASP A 180 -0.05 -21.37 -1.66
C ASP A 180 1.07 -20.45 -2.10
N SER A 181 0.75 -19.45 -2.91
CA SER A 181 1.72 -18.45 -3.39
C SER A 181 2.44 -17.69 -2.26
N LEU A 182 1.85 -17.65 -1.06
CA LEU A 182 2.50 -17.07 0.11
C LEU A 182 3.72 -17.89 0.58
N ASP A 183 3.79 -19.18 0.21
CA ASP A 183 4.89 -20.08 0.53
C ASP A 183 6.04 -20.08 -0.50
N LEU A 184 5.90 -19.29 -1.58
CA LEU A 184 6.98 -19.10 -2.53
C LEU A 184 8.24 -18.59 -1.84
N GLN A 185 9.36 -19.26 -2.11
CA GLN A 185 10.68 -18.79 -1.68
C GLN A 185 11.12 -17.63 -2.59
N LEU A 186 10.93 -16.43 -2.09
CA LEU A 186 11.23 -15.18 -2.77
C LEU A 186 12.40 -14.47 -2.07
N VAL A 187 13.01 -13.50 -2.75
CA VAL A 187 13.93 -12.59 -2.08
C VAL A 187 13.24 -11.87 -0.93
N GLU A 188 13.98 -11.58 0.13
CA GLU A 188 13.43 -11.04 1.38
C GLU A 188 12.53 -9.82 1.18
N GLU A 189 12.92 -8.90 0.30
CA GLU A 189 12.13 -7.72 -0.02
C GLU A 189 10.73 -8.08 -0.53
N THR A 190 10.63 -9.02 -1.48
CA THR A 190 9.35 -9.44 -2.05
C THR A 190 8.54 -10.30 -1.09
N ALA A 191 9.20 -11.17 -0.32
CA ALA A 191 8.54 -11.97 0.71
C ALA A 191 7.89 -11.07 1.77
N ARG A 192 8.60 -10.02 2.22
CA ARG A 192 8.05 -9.02 3.15
C ARG A 192 6.94 -8.17 2.56
N TYR A 193 7.00 -7.92 1.26
CA TYR A 193 6.09 -7.00 0.58
C TYR A 193 4.61 -7.41 0.75
N VAL A 194 4.30 -8.69 0.57
CA VAL A 194 2.93 -9.20 0.76
C VAL A 194 2.50 -9.04 2.22
N TYR A 195 3.33 -9.39 3.18
CA TYR A 195 3.01 -9.22 4.61
C TYR A 195 2.85 -7.75 5.00
N ARG A 196 3.58 -6.84 4.38
CA ARG A 196 3.38 -5.39 4.57
C ARG A 196 2.02 -4.92 4.08
N ILE A 197 1.51 -5.48 2.96
CA ILE A 197 0.14 -5.20 2.50
C ILE A 197 -0.89 -5.68 3.53
N LEU A 198 -0.73 -6.91 4.03
CA LEU A 198 -1.62 -7.49 5.04
C LEU A 198 -1.58 -6.69 6.36
N ALA A 199 -0.39 -6.29 6.79
CA ALA A 199 -0.21 -5.47 7.99
C ALA A 199 -0.80 -4.06 7.82
N ALA A 200 -0.67 -3.45 6.63
CA ALA A 200 -1.34 -2.20 6.32
C ALA A 200 -2.87 -2.35 6.40
N LYS A 201 -3.43 -3.41 5.81
CA LYS A 201 -4.87 -3.72 5.95
C LYS A 201 -5.29 -3.79 7.41
N GLN A 202 -4.54 -4.50 8.25
CA GLN A 202 -4.82 -4.62 9.68
C GLN A 202 -4.74 -3.26 10.39
N LEU A 203 -3.76 -2.44 10.08
CA LEU A 203 -3.62 -1.09 10.62
C LEU A 203 -4.84 -0.22 10.32
N PHE A 204 -5.31 -0.25 9.08
CA PHE A 204 -6.46 0.58 8.66
C PHE A 204 -7.79 0.06 9.21
N ASN A 205 -7.95 -1.25 9.36
CA ASN A 205 -9.17 -1.86 9.89
C ASN A 205 -9.28 -1.73 11.43
N ALA A 206 -8.16 -1.73 12.13
CA ALA A 206 -8.13 -1.71 13.59
C ALA A 206 -7.00 -0.82 14.15
N PRO A 207 -6.97 0.49 13.83
CA PRO A 207 -5.87 1.37 14.23
C PRO A 207 -5.66 1.46 15.74
N THR A 208 -6.73 1.28 16.52
CA THR A 208 -6.67 1.34 17.98
C THR A 208 -5.87 0.19 18.60
N THR A 209 -5.80 -0.97 17.95
CA THR A 209 -4.97 -2.10 18.40
C THR A 209 -3.47 -1.81 18.29
N PHE A 210 -3.11 -0.84 17.43
CA PHE A 210 -1.75 -0.31 17.29
C PHE A 210 -1.49 0.91 18.19
N GLY A 211 -2.45 1.28 19.03
CA GLY A 211 -2.37 2.46 19.89
C GLY A 211 -2.72 3.78 19.20
N PHE A 212 -3.16 3.76 17.93
CA PHE A 212 -3.52 4.98 17.19
C PHE A 212 -4.98 5.35 17.45
N ARG A 213 -5.19 6.56 17.94
CA ARG A 213 -6.51 7.15 18.14
C ARG A 213 -6.63 8.45 17.36
N LEU A 214 -7.58 8.51 16.43
CA LEU A 214 -7.82 9.64 15.55
C LEU A 214 -9.26 10.13 15.72
N ARG A 215 -9.42 11.44 15.83
CA ARG A 215 -10.73 12.11 15.75
C ARG A 215 -11.04 12.37 14.27
N ALA A 216 -12.31 12.53 13.93
CA ALA A 216 -12.69 12.92 12.57
C ALA A 216 -12.00 14.22 12.11
N SER A 217 -11.79 15.18 13.04
CA SER A 217 -11.07 16.43 12.78
C SER A 217 -9.57 16.27 12.52
N ASP A 218 -9.00 15.13 12.84
CA ASP A 218 -7.56 14.85 12.58
C ASP A 218 -7.33 14.35 11.15
N LEU A 219 -8.39 13.90 10.46
CA LEU A 219 -8.31 13.37 9.11
C LEU A 219 -8.16 14.48 8.07
N TYR A 220 -7.36 14.24 7.04
CA TYR A 220 -7.21 15.21 5.97
C TYR A 220 -8.39 15.15 5.01
N PRO A 221 -9.13 16.25 4.82
CA PRO A 221 -10.30 16.25 3.94
C PRO A 221 -9.88 16.10 2.47
N PRO A 222 -10.80 15.66 1.60
CA PRO A 222 -10.64 15.75 0.16
C PRO A 222 -10.31 17.19 -0.27
N ILE A 223 -9.47 17.34 -1.31
CA ILE A 223 -9.18 18.65 -1.90
C ILE A 223 -10.15 18.83 -3.06
N PRO A 224 -11.06 19.80 -3.00
CA PRO A 224 -11.92 20.11 -4.14
C PRO A 224 -11.09 20.72 -5.27
N TYR A 225 -11.36 20.30 -6.50
CA TYR A 225 -10.75 20.88 -7.69
C TYR A 225 -11.76 21.01 -8.81
N THR A 226 -11.46 21.88 -9.76
CA THR A 226 -12.22 22.05 -10.99
C THR A 226 -11.31 21.82 -12.18
N GLU A 227 -11.77 21.00 -13.12
CA GLU A 227 -11.04 20.80 -14.37
C GLU A 227 -11.20 22.01 -15.28
N ILE A 228 -10.08 22.45 -15.85
CA ILE A 228 -10.04 23.56 -16.79
C ILE A 228 -9.35 23.09 -18.06
N THR A 229 -10.07 23.16 -19.18
CA THR A 229 -9.47 22.89 -20.49
C THR A 229 -8.63 24.08 -20.95
N VAL A 230 -7.36 23.84 -21.18
CA VAL A 230 -6.41 24.84 -21.68
C VAL A 230 -6.07 24.52 -23.13
N THR A 231 -6.39 25.47 -24.04
CA THR A 231 -6.17 25.31 -25.48
C THR A 231 -4.96 26.09 -26.01
N LYS A 232 -4.29 26.84 -25.15
CA LYS A 232 -3.11 27.66 -25.52
C LYS A 232 -2.02 27.50 -24.46
N GLY A 233 -0.78 27.72 -24.86
CA GLY A 233 0.35 27.71 -23.91
C GLY A 233 0.16 28.73 -22.77
N ILE A 234 0.55 28.35 -21.56
CA ILE A 234 0.51 29.18 -20.37
C ILE A 234 1.94 29.60 -20.07
N ALA A 235 2.22 30.90 -20.15
CA ALA A 235 3.55 31.46 -19.90
C ALA A 235 3.90 31.45 -18.39
N ASP A 236 2.91 31.63 -17.52
CA ASP A 236 3.07 31.67 -16.06
C ASP A 236 1.90 30.93 -15.38
N LEU A 237 2.19 29.73 -14.91
CA LEU A 237 1.18 28.86 -14.27
C LEU A 237 0.67 29.46 -12.95
N ALA A 238 1.52 30.14 -12.18
CA ALA A 238 1.12 30.73 -10.90
C ALA A 238 0.15 31.91 -11.11
N ARG A 239 0.42 32.75 -12.11
CA ARG A 239 -0.46 33.85 -12.50
C ARG A 239 -1.78 33.32 -13.07
N PHE A 240 -1.73 32.28 -13.92
CA PHE A 240 -2.91 31.61 -14.44
C PHE A 240 -3.77 31.04 -13.31
N ALA A 241 -3.19 30.28 -12.39
CA ALA A 241 -3.92 29.70 -11.26
C ALA A 241 -4.62 30.77 -10.40
N ARG A 242 -3.94 31.91 -10.14
CA ARG A 242 -4.57 33.04 -9.40
C ARG A 242 -5.72 33.73 -10.16
N SER A 243 -5.82 33.53 -11.47
CA SER A 243 -6.86 34.12 -12.29
C SER A 243 -8.13 33.26 -12.40
N LYS A 244 -8.09 32.04 -11.78
CA LYS A 244 -9.20 31.06 -11.80
C LYS A 244 -9.79 30.86 -10.42
#